data_951f9e3350a70c8353924ee5111d6be5
#
_entry.id   951f9e3350a70c8353924ee5111d6be5
#
_cell.length_a   1.000
_cell.length_b   1.000
_cell.length_c   1.000
_cell.angle_alpha   90.00
_cell.angle_beta   90.00
_cell.angle_gamma   90.00
#
_symmetry.space_group_name_H-M   'P 1'
#
loop_
_entity.id
_entity.type
_entity.pdbx_description
1 polymer ?
#
loop_
_entity_poly.entity_id
_entity_poly.type
_entity_poly.pdbx_seq_one_letter_code
_entity_poly.pdbx_strand_id
1 'polypeptide(L)'
;RCEKASAYLIKNGFQNVNQLQGGIIQYAHDVKAQGLESRFKGKNFVFDDRLGERVTDDILSSCHLCNSSCDRHTDCKNDACHILFIQCDQCSEELSGCCSIECRDFASLPILEQKQLRKDPDRVVSKTFFDSRIKPKLKQ
;
A
#
# COMPACT_ATOMS: atom_id res chain seq x y z
N ARG A 1 9.81 15.12 -1.29
CA ARG A 1 9.59 14.48 0.04
C ARG A 1 10.90 14.30 0.81
N CYS A 2 11.98 13.86 0.17
CA CYS A 2 13.27 13.65 0.82
C CYS A 2 13.81 14.93 1.48
N GLU A 3 13.75 16.07 0.80
CA GLU A 3 14.18 17.36 1.34
C GLU A 3 13.44 17.73 2.64
N LYS A 4 12.12 17.56 2.68
CA LYS A 4 11.32 17.82 3.89
C LYS A 4 11.68 16.87 5.03
N ALA A 5 11.91 15.60 4.72
CA ALA A 5 12.32 14.60 5.71
C ALA A 5 13.71 14.92 6.25
N SER A 6 14.66 15.28 5.39
CA SER A 6 16.02 15.67 5.80
C SER A 6 16.02 16.92 6.67
N ALA A 7 15.28 17.96 6.29
CA ALA A 7 15.13 19.16 7.08
C ALA A 7 14.52 18.87 8.47
N TYR A 8 13.52 18.01 8.53
CA TYR A 8 12.91 17.57 9.78
C TYR A 8 13.91 16.83 10.68
N LEU A 9 14.69 15.90 10.12
CA LEU A 9 15.68 15.15 10.87
C LEU A 9 16.78 16.05 11.41
N ILE A 10 17.32 16.96 10.59
CA ILE A 10 18.33 17.94 11.02
C ILE A 10 17.79 18.82 12.15
N LYS A 11 16.55 19.31 12.02
CA LYS A 11 15.90 20.10 13.08
C LYS A 11 15.76 19.34 14.40
N ASN A 12 15.64 18.01 14.34
CA ASN A 12 15.54 17.15 15.52
C ASN A 12 16.91 16.59 16.00
N GLY A 13 18.03 17.20 15.59
CA GLY A 13 19.36 16.92 16.13
C GLY A 13 20.11 15.76 15.47
N PHE A 14 19.61 15.21 14.38
CA PHE A 14 20.34 14.20 13.60
C PHE A 14 21.46 14.87 12.79
N GLN A 15 22.71 14.47 13.02
CA GLN A 15 23.87 15.12 12.38
C GLN A 15 24.23 14.53 11.02
N ASN A 16 24.05 13.21 10.84
CA ASN A 16 24.39 12.49 9.62
C ASN A 16 23.14 12.21 8.78
N VAL A 17 22.59 13.25 8.17
CA VAL A 17 21.42 13.12 7.29
C VAL A 17 21.88 13.22 5.84
N ASN A 18 21.76 12.10 5.12
CA ASN A 18 22.14 12.00 3.72
C ASN A 18 20.92 11.71 2.85
N GLN A 19 20.97 12.16 1.61
CA GLN A 19 19.98 11.85 0.59
C GLN A 19 20.65 11.05 -0.53
N LEU A 20 19.97 10.01 -0.98
CA LEU A 20 20.44 9.23 -2.13
C LEU A 20 20.17 10.04 -3.41
N GLN A 21 21.21 10.39 -4.15
CA GLN A 21 21.10 11.10 -5.41
C GLN A 21 20.28 10.26 -6.42
N GLY A 22 19.28 10.88 -7.05
CA GLY A 22 18.36 10.19 -7.96
C GLY A 22 17.35 9.26 -7.30
N GLY A 23 17.42 9.11 -5.96
CA GLY A 23 16.51 8.26 -5.18
C GLY A 23 16.71 6.78 -5.40
N ILE A 24 15.79 5.97 -4.85
CA ILE A 24 15.87 4.50 -4.89
C ILE A 24 15.77 3.92 -6.32
N ILE A 25 15.07 4.59 -7.21
CA ILE A 25 14.91 4.13 -8.59
C ILE A 25 16.24 4.21 -9.32
N GLN A 26 16.93 5.36 -9.25
CA GLN A 26 18.26 5.51 -9.86
C GLN A 26 19.25 4.51 -9.24
N TYR A 27 19.23 4.33 -7.94
CA TYR A 27 20.03 3.33 -7.27
C TYR A 27 19.80 1.92 -7.84
N ALA A 28 18.55 1.52 -8.03
CA ALA A 28 18.21 0.20 -8.57
C ALA A 28 18.75 0.02 -10.01
N HIS A 29 18.64 1.07 -10.84
CA HIS A 29 19.20 1.07 -12.20
C HIS A 29 20.72 0.96 -12.19
N ASP A 30 21.41 1.74 -11.36
CA ASP A 30 22.87 1.76 -11.29
C ASP A 30 23.44 0.44 -10.79
N VAL A 31 22.83 -0.14 -9.73
CA VAL A 31 23.23 -1.46 -9.18
C VAL A 31 23.06 -2.54 -10.24
N LYS A 32 21.94 -2.54 -10.97
CA LYS A 32 21.67 -3.49 -12.04
C LYS A 32 22.66 -3.32 -13.22
N ALA A 33 22.90 -2.09 -13.63
CA ALA A 33 23.82 -1.79 -14.74
C ALA A 33 25.27 -2.19 -14.45
N GLN A 34 25.68 -2.09 -13.17
CA GLN A 34 27.02 -2.47 -12.71
C GLN A 34 27.14 -3.93 -12.29
N GLY A 35 26.07 -4.70 -12.33
CA GLY A 35 26.05 -6.10 -11.91
C GLY A 35 26.34 -6.29 -10.40
N LEU A 36 26.02 -5.28 -9.58
CA LEU A 36 26.22 -5.32 -8.13
C LEU A 36 24.99 -5.92 -7.42
N GLU A 37 25.22 -6.50 -6.24
CA GLU A 37 24.11 -6.95 -5.39
C GLU A 37 23.42 -5.76 -4.75
N SER A 38 22.09 -5.69 -4.88
CA SER A 38 21.30 -4.64 -4.23
C SER A 38 21.22 -4.85 -2.72
N ARG A 39 21.48 -3.78 -1.98
CA ARG A 39 21.25 -3.74 -0.52
C ARG A 39 19.79 -3.45 -0.17
N PHE A 40 19.03 -2.84 -1.08
CA PHE A 40 17.59 -2.72 -0.97
C PHE A 40 16.95 -3.99 -1.51
N LYS A 41 16.13 -4.64 -0.72
CA LYS A 41 15.44 -5.88 -1.08
C LYS A 41 13.95 -5.67 -1.23
N GLY A 42 13.36 -6.38 -2.21
CA GLY A 42 11.93 -6.38 -2.44
C GLY A 42 11.42 -5.27 -3.35
N LYS A 43 10.23 -4.81 -3.06
CA LYS A 43 9.47 -3.86 -3.86
C LYS A 43 9.39 -2.50 -3.16
N ASN A 44 9.75 -1.43 -3.87
CA ASN A 44 9.55 -0.06 -3.40
C ASN A 44 8.12 0.37 -3.71
N PHE A 45 7.36 0.78 -2.67
CA PHE A 45 6.02 1.33 -2.87
C PHE A 45 6.10 2.73 -3.47
N VAL A 46 5.32 2.97 -4.52
CA VAL A 46 5.18 4.29 -5.16
C VAL A 46 3.71 4.75 -5.09
N PHE A 47 3.52 6.07 -4.97
CA PHE A 47 2.19 6.67 -4.82
C PHE A 47 1.61 7.09 -6.17
N ASP A 48 1.67 6.22 -7.15
CA ASP A 48 1.05 6.37 -8.47
C ASP A 48 0.40 5.04 -8.89
N ASP A 49 -0.18 4.99 -10.08
CA ASP A 49 -0.94 3.84 -10.59
C ASP A 49 -0.14 2.53 -10.64
N ARG A 50 1.19 2.59 -10.57
CA ARG A 50 2.06 1.40 -10.49
C ARG A 50 2.00 0.70 -9.15
N LEU A 51 1.63 1.39 -8.06
CA LEU A 51 1.58 0.92 -6.67
C LEU A 51 2.87 0.24 -6.17
N GLY A 52 3.92 0.24 -6.97
CA GLY A 52 5.22 -0.27 -6.57
C GLY A 52 6.14 -0.62 -7.72
N GLU A 53 7.42 -0.50 -7.46
CA GLU A 53 8.50 -0.83 -8.38
C GLU A 53 9.42 -1.87 -7.75
N ARG A 54 9.60 -2.98 -8.45
CA ARG A 54 10.41 -4.10 -7.96
C ARG A 54 11.89 -3.81 -8.15
N VAL A 55 12.65 -3.91 -7.07
CA VAL A 55 14.11 -3.74 -7.07
C VAL A 55 14.81 -5.10 -7.07
N THR A 56 14.33 -6.06 -6.25
CA THR A 56 14.79 -7.45 -6.24
C THR A 56 13.58 -8.40 -6.20
N ASP A 57 13.81 -9.69 -6.46
CA ASP A 57 12.75 -10.71 -6.47
C ASP A 57 12.29 -11.14 -5.07
N ASP A 58 12.93 -10.61 -4.02
CA ASP A 58 12.55 -10.87 -2.64
C ASP A 58 11.12 -10.38 -2.36
N ILE A 59 10.32 -11.20 -1.69
CA ILE A 59 9.01 -10.83 -1.17
C ILE A 59 9.10 -10.77 0.36
N LEU A 60 9.09 -9.54 0.90
CA LEU A 60 9.30 -9.28 2.32
C LEU A 60 8.01 -9.09 3.11
N SER A 61 6.88 -9.07 2.43
CA SER A 61 5.56 -8.84 3.03
C SER A 61 4.64 -10.04 2.88
N SER A 62 3.48 -9.97 3.48
CA SER A 62 2.46 -11.01 3.41
C SER A 62 1.07 -10.41 3.15
N CYS A 63 0.20 -11.23 2.57
CA CYS A 63 -1.21 -10.92 2.41
C CYS A 63 -1.84 -10.58 3.76
N HIS A 64 -2.53 -9.45 3.84
CA HIS A 64 -3.15 -9.00 5.10
C HIS A 64 -4.37 -9.83 5.50
N LEU A 65 -4.86 -10.69 4.60
CA LEU A 65 -6.01 -11.55 4.85
C LEU A 65 -5.59 -12.97 5.28
N CYS A 66 -4.75 -13.64 4.49
CA CYS A 66 -4.38 -15.05 4.73
C CYS A 66 -2.93 -15.25 5.20
N ASN A 67 -2.12 -14.18 5.30
CA ASN A 67 -0.69 -14.20 5.64
C ASN A 67 0.23 -14.96 4.66
N SER A 68 -0.24 -15.39 3.49
CA SER A 68 0.65 -15.94 2.46
C SER A 68 1.63 -14.88 1.96
N SER A 69 2.82 -15.30 1.55
CA SER A 69 3.86 -14.40 1.02
C SER A 69 3.32 -13.63 -0.20
N CYS A 70 3.30 -12.31 -0.11
CA CYS A 70 2.75 -11.44 -1.15
C CYS A 70 3.20 -9.99 -0.94
N ASP A 71 3.45 -9.27 -2.03
CA ASP A 71 3.76 -7.84 -1.99
C ASP A 71 2.89 -7.01 -2.96
N ARG A 72 1.75 -7.58 -3.38
CA ARG A 72 0.81 -6.90 -4.25
C ARG A 72 -0.04 -5.93 -3.44
N HIS A 73 0.25 -4.64 -3.60
CA HIS A 73 -0.58 -3.57 -3.08
C HIS A 73 -1.84 -3.42 -3.93
N THR A 74 -2.97 -3.23 -3.29
CA THR A 74 -4.25 -3.02 -3.94
C THR A 74 -5.12 -2.07 -3.11
N ASP A 75 -5.93 -1.27 -3.78
CA ASP A 75 -6.98 -0.48 -3.15
C ASP A 75 -8.27 -1.29 -3.11
N CYS A 76 -8.98 -1.19 -2.00
CA CYS A 76 -10.28 -1.85 -1.88
C CYS A 76 -11.24 -1.33 -2.96
N LYS A 77 -11.84 -2.24 -3.73
CA LYS A 77 -12.78 -1.89 -4.80
C LYS A 77 -14.10 -1.28 -4.32
N ASN A 78 -14.34 -1.29 -3.02
CA ASN A 78 -15.46 -0.53 -2.46
C ASN A 78 -15.07 0.95 -2.39
N ASP A 79 -15.66 1.77 -3.26
CA ASP A 79 -15.45 3.22 -3.33
C ASP A 79 -15.73 3.98 -2.02
N ALA A 80 -16.46 3.39 -1.09
CA ALA A 80 -16.68 3.96 0.23
C ALA A 80 -15.59 3.58 1.24
N CYS A 81 -14.68 2.68 0.88
CA CYS A 81 -13.63 2.18 1.74
C CYS A 81 -12.24 2.68 1.33
N HIS A 82 -11.82 2.43 0.09
CA HIS A 82 -10.54 2.83 -0.50
C HIS A 82 -9.29 2.53 0.37
N ILE A 83 -9.35 1.50 1.23
CA ILE A 83 -8.18 1.14 2.01
C ILE A 83 -7.12 0.52 1.11
N LEU A 84 -5.88 1.01 1.23
CA LEU A 84 -4.72 0.39 0.60
C LEU A 84 -4.22 -0.76 1.48
N PHE A 85 -4.06 -1.95 0.90
CA PHE A 85 -3.63 -3.15 1.63
C PHE A 85 -2.89 -4.11 0.71
N ILE A 86 -2.30 -5.17 1.28
CA ILE A 86 -1.61 -6.21 0.53
C ILE A 86 -2.53 -7.41 0.41
N GLN A 87 -2.79 -7.85 -0.83
CA GLN A 87 -3.70 -8.95 -1.12
C GLN A 87 -3.09 -9.91 -2.15
N CYS A 88 -3.04 -11.21 -1.84
CA CYS A 88 -2.64 -12.24 -2.80
C CYS A 88 -3.75 -12.51 -3.84
N ASP A 89 -3.42 -13.21 -4.91
CA ASP A 89 -4.34 -13.47 -6.01
C ASP A 89 -5.55 -14.27 -5.56
N GLN A 90 -5.35 -15.32 -4.76
CA GLN A 90 -6.43 -16.13 -4.21
C GLN A 90 -7.44 -15.29 -3.41
N CYS A 91 -6.96 -14.50 -2.43
CA CYS A 91 -7.86 -13.63 -1.66
C CYS A 91 -8.51 -12.54 -2.52
N SER A 92 -7.84 -12.10 -3.59
CA SER A 92 -8.40 -11.13 -4.52
C SER A 92 -9.55 -11.71 -5.34
N GLU A 93 -9.46 -12.96 -5.74
CA GLU A 93 -10.54 -13.69 -6.42
C GLU A 93 -11.71 -13.90 -5.47
N GLU A 94 -11.47 -14.44 -4.27
CA GLU A 94 -12.48 -14.71 -3.25
C GLU A 94 -13.28 -13.48 -2.84
N LEU A 95 -12.60 -12.34 -2.68
CA LEU A 95 -13.19 -11.08 -2.23
C LEU A 95 -13.37 -10.05 -3.34
N SER A 96 -13.20 -10.44 -4.60
CA SER A 96 -13.37 -9.56 -5.76
C SER A 96 -12.57 -8.25 -5.65
N GLY A 97 -11.36 -8.32 -5.08
CA GLY A 97 -10.49 -7.17 -4.84
C GLY A 97 -10.89 -6.28 -3.67
N CYS A 98 -11.78 -6.75 -2.80
CA CYS A 98 -12.19 -6.02 -1.60
C CYS A 98 -11.43 -6.49 -0.36
N CYS A 99 -11.39 -5.63 0.67
CA CYS A 99 -10.69 -5.91 1.92
C CYS A 99 -11.50 -6.78 2.91
N SER A 100 -12.79 -6.98 2.68
CA SER A 100 -13.68 -7.78 3.50
C SER A 100 -14.90 -8.24 2.71
N ILE A 101 -15.64 -9.21 3.27
CA ILE A 101 -16.93 -9.68 2.73
C ILE A 101 -17.92 -8.51 2.65
N GLU A 102 -18.03 -7.69 3.69
CA GLU A 102 -18.91 -6.54 3.70
C GLU A 102 -18.61 -5.55 2.56
N CYS A 103 -17.32 -5.30 2.30
CA CYS A 103 -16.91 -4.43 1.19
C CYS A 103 -17.23 -5.06 -0.17
N ARG A 104 -17.06 -6.37 -0.33
CA ARG A 104 -17.42 -7.09 -1.55
C ARG A 104 -18.93 -7.01 -1.80
N ASP A 105 -19.73 -7.31 -0.79
CA ASP A 105 -21.18 -7.31 -0.90
C ASP A 105 -21.70 -5.88 -1.20
N PHE A 106 -21.13 -4.88 -0.57
CA PHE A 106 -21.44 -3.48 -0.89
C PHE A 106 -21.03 -3.10 -2.33
N ALA A 107 -19.85 -3.49 -2.77
CA ALA A 107 -19.37 -3.18 -4.12
C ALA A 107 -20.17 -3.90 -5.21
N SER A 108 -20.86 -5.01 -4.87
CA SER A 108 -21.73 -5.75 -5.78
C SER A 108 -23.11 -5.12 -6.00
N LEU A 109 -23.50 -4.14 -5.17
CA LEU A 109 -24.78 -3.44 -5.28
C LEU A 109 -24.80 -2.53 -6.53
N PRO A 110 -25.99 -2.25 -7.08
CA PRO A 110 -26.14 -1.24 -8.14
C PRO A 110 -25.60 0.11 -7.72
N ILE A 111 -24.97 0.85 -8.64
CA ILE A 111 -24.30 2.13 -8.36
C ILE A 111 -25.25 3.15 -7.70
N LEU A 112 -26.53 3.17 -8.08
CA LEU A 112 -27.52 4.06 -7.48
C LEU A 112 -27.76 3.74 -6.00
N GLU A 113 -27.85 2.48 -5.66
CA GLU A 113 -28.02 2.02 -4.28
C GLU A 113 -26.77 2.30 -3.45
N GLN A 114 -25.58 2.03 -3.98
CA GLN A 114 -24.32 2.41 -3.33
C GLN A 114 -24.27 3.92 -3.02
N LYS A 115 -24.72 4.77 -3.96
CA LYS A 115 -24.75 6.22 -3.76
C LYS A 115 -25.74 6.64 -2.67
N GLN A 116 -26.89 5.99 -2.58
CA GLN A 116 -27.89 6.25 -1.54
C GLN A 116 -27.35 5.85 -0.16
N LEU A 117 -26.79 4.63 -0.05
CA LEU A 117 -26.22 4.12 1.19
C LEU A 117 -25.01 4.93 1.70
N ARG A 118 -24.27 5.58 0.79
CA ARG A 118 -23.16 6.48 1.18
C ARG A 118 -23.64 7.80 1.78
N LYS A 119 -24.87 8.21 1.52
CA LYS A 119 -25.45 9.46 2.05
C LYS A 119 -26.03 9.29 3.46
N ASP A 120 -26.15 8.06 3.94
CA ASP A 120 -26.66 7.78 5.27
C ASP A 120 -25.65 8.24 6.33
N PRO A 121 -25.99 9.27 7.14
CA PRO A 121 -25.09 9.82 8.15
C PRO A 121 -24.81 8.83 9.30
N ASP A 122 -25.70 7.89 9.56
CA ASP A 122 -25.57 6.89 10.62
C ASP A 122 -24.70 5.70 10.18
N ARG A 123 -24.42 5.60 8.88
CA ARG A 123 -23.49 4.62 8.37
C ARG A 123 -22.07 5.09 8.72
N VAL A 124 -21.51 4.48 9.72
CA VAL A 124 -20.09 4.62 10.06
C VAL A 124 -19.30 4.07 8.86
N VAL A 125 -19.02 4.93 7.88
CA VAL A 125 -17.95 4.68 6.93
C VAL A 125 -16.71 4.51 7.80
N SER A 126 -16.27 3.29 7.90
CA SER A 126 -15.07 2.99 8.68
C SER A 126 -13.98 3.93 8.18
N LYS A 127 -13.67 4.92 8.98
CA LYS A 127 -12.44 5.68 8.87
C LYS A 127 -11.31 4.72 9.26
N THR A 128 -11.09 3.72 8.45
CA THR A 128 -9.95 2.81 8.58
C THR A 128 -8.71 3.54 8.13
N PHE A 129 -8.49 4.68 8.75
CA PHE A 129 -7.22 5.33 8.62
C PHE A 129 -6.24 4.57 9.51
N PHE A 130 -5.21 4.11 8.87
CA PHE A 130 -3.94 3.66 9.37
C PHE A 130 -3.67 3.96 10.86
N ASP A 131 -4.33 3.25 11.74
CA ASP A 131 -3.96 3.18 13.16
C ASP A 131 -2.65 2.40 13.34
N SER A 132 -2.23 1.70 12.30
CA SER A 132 -0.97 1.00 12.23
C SER A 132 -0.21 1.42 10.97
N ARG A 133 0.98 1.97 11.13
CA ARG A 133 1.87 2.34 10.03
C ARG A 133 2.43 1.13 9.28
N ILE A 134 2.26 -0.07 9.81
CA ILE A 134 2.85 -1.30 9.30
C ILE A 134 1.81 -2.19 8.64
N LYS A 135 0.61 -2.25 9.20
CA LYS A 135 -0.46 -3.12 8.71
C LYS A 135 -1.82 -2.45 8.92
N PRO A 136 -2.64 -2.29 7.88
CA PRO A 136 -3.97 -1.71 8.05
C PRO A 136 -4.83 -2.65 8.89
N LYS A 137 -5.69 -2.09 9.73
CA LYS A 137 -6.73 -2.85 10.42
C LYS A 137 -7.82 -3.16 9.42
N LEU A 138 -7.83 -4.38 8.90
CA LEU A 138 -8.90 -4.86 8.04
C LEU A 138 -10.10 -5.21 8.91
N LYS A 139 -11.30 -4.94 8.41
CA LYS A 139 -12.52 -5.44 9.00
C LYS A 139 -12.54 -6.97 8.85
N GLN A 140 -12.60 -7.65 9.95
CA GLN A 140 -12.83 -9.10 10.01
C GLN A 140 -14.32 -9.39 9.89
#